data_01374528f0a6e38d3579625652520137
#
_entry.id   01374528f0a6e38d3579625652520137
#
_cell.length_a   1.000
_cell.length_b   1.000
_cell.length_c   1.000
_cell.angle_alpha   90.00
_cell.angle_beta   90.00
_cell.angle_gamma   90.00
#
_symmetry.space_group_name_H-M   'P 1'
#
loop_
_entity.id
_entity.type
_entity.pdbx_description
1 polymer ?
#
loop_
_entity_poly.entity_id
_entity_poly.type
_entity_poly.pdbx_seq_one_letter_code
_entity_poly.pdbx_strand_id
1 'polypeptide(L)'
;ARTVRLPIQPFTLVGATTREGRFIGAFRGRFGIHEKLEAYSIAEIERILARTSTVLRIGLAPDAAATVARRARGTPRVANRLLRRLRDLAQVRGKPTIDAAIAAESFERLGIDDFGLEETDRRILGLLHRALHGSLGVKTLAANLGEAEDTIEEVYEPHLLRLELIRKTPRGRELSESCRRWCLANAKALGDPPGRAAAVQGS
;
A
#
# COMPACT_ATOMS: atom_id res chain seq x y z
N ALA A 1 26.60 -7.13 -34.90
CA ALA A 1 26.83 -7.88 -33.65
C ALA A 1 26.77 -9.37 -33.98
N ARG A 2 27.79 -10.15 -33.58
CA ARG A 2 27.88 -11.60 -33.88
C ARG A 2 27.05 -12.32 -32.79
N THR A 3 25.97 -12.96 -33.21
CA THR A 3 25.13 -13.75 -32.27
C THR A 3 25.81 -15.09 -32.02
N VAL A 4 26.11 -15.41 -30.77
CA VAL A 4 26.66 -16.70 -30.35
C VAL A 4 25.47 -17.53 -29.77
N ARG A 5 25.25 -18.73 -30.34
CA ARG A 5 24.28 -19.68 -29.79
C ARG A 5 25.00 -20.65 -28.85
N LEU A 6 24.54 -20.67 -27.60
CA LEU A 6 25.02 -21.62 -26.59
C LEU A 6 23.91 -22.69 -26.36
N PRO A 7 24.27 -23.99 -26.43
CA PRO A 7 23.33 -25.06 -26.04
C PRO A 7 23.14 -25.04 -24.52
N ILE A 8 21.88 -25.02 -24.09
CA ILE A 8 21.50 -25.12 -22.67
C ILE A 8 20.60 -26.32 -22.46
N GLN A 9 20.70 -26.96 -21.30
CA GLN A 9 19.79 -28.04 -20.91
C GLN A 9 18.35 -27.55 -20.86
N PRO A 10 17.36 -28.44 -21.15
CA PRO A 10 15.95 -28.10 -20.98
C PRO A 10 15.69 -27.59 -19.57
N PHE A 11 14.93 -26.52 -19.44
CA PHE A 11 14.57 -25.91 -18.16
C PHE A 11 13.12 -25.37 -18.19
N THR A 12 12.53 -25.21 -17.02
CA THR A 12 11.25 -24.54 -16.86
C THR A 12 11.50 -23.07 -16.51
N LEU A 13 10.94 -22.17 -17.31
CA LEU A 13 11.04 -20.72 -17.07
C LEU A 13 9.77 -20.26 -16.32
N VAL A 14 9.97 -19.66 -15.17
CA VAL A 14 8.91 -18.99 -14.40
C VAL A 14 9.22 -17.51 -14.34
N GLY A 15 8.27 -16.67 -14.74
CA GLY A 15 8.38 -15.21 -14.68
C GLY A 15 7.28 -14.63 -13.81
N ALA A 16 7.58 -13.55 -13.10
CA ALA A 16 6.61 -12.75 -12.36
C ALA A 16 6.81 -11.26 -12.66
N THR A 17 5.72 -10.53 -12.80
CA THR A 17 5.76 -9.09 -13.07
C THR A 17 4.53 -8.39 -12.49
N THR A 18 4.69 -7.14 -12.10
CA THR A 18 3.59 -6.22 -11.78
C THR A 18 3.12 -5.45 -13.02
N ARG A 19 3.84 -5.53 -14.14
CA ARG A 19 3.66 -4.72 -15.36
C ARG A 19 3.34 -5.59 -16.58
N GLU A 20 2.31 -6.43 -16.48
CA GLU A 20 1.92 -7.33 -17.56
C GLU A 20 1.73 -6.61 -18.91
N GLY A 21 1.12 -5.44 -18.90
CA GLY A 21 0.87 -4.64 -20.11
C GLY A 21 2.12 -4.09 -20.82
N ARG A 22 3.29 -4.13 -20.18
CA ARG A 22 4.57 -3.72 -20.80
C ARG A 22 5.29 -4.87 -21.52
N PHE A 23 4.81 -6.10 -21.37
CA PHE A 23 5.39 -7.23 -22.11
C PHE A 23 4.96 -7.19 -23.58
N ILE A 24 5.97 -7.29 -24.46
CA ILE A 24 5.72 -7.46 -25.89
C ILE A 24 4.93 -8.77 -26.09
N GLY A 25 3.84 -8.71 -26.84
CA GLY A 25 2.91 -9.85 -27.04
C GLY A 25 3.62 -11.14 -27.48
N ALA A 26 4.67 -11.04 -28.30
CA ALA A 26 5.49 -12.17 -28.72
C ALA A 26 6.25 -12.86 -27.56
N PHE A 27 6.62 -12.13 -26.48
CA PHE A 27 7.24 -12.72 -25.30
C PHE A 27 6.19 -13.39 -24.42
N ARG A 28 5.04 -12.74 -24.20
CA ARG A 28 3.93 -13.28 -23.43
C ARG A 28 3.43 -14.60 -24.03
N GLY A 29 3.28 -14.70 -25.36
CA GLY A 29 2.83 -15.90 -26.06
C GLY A 29 3.76 -17.12 -25.94
N ARG A 30 4.96 -16.97 -25.38
CA ARG A 30 5.91 -18.08 -25.12
C ARG A 30 5.68 -18.79 -23.79
N PHE A 31 4.88 -18.20 -22.89
CA PHE A 31 4.49 -18.85 -21.64
C PHE A 31 3.19 -19.61 -21.87
N GLY A 32 3.19 -20.92 -21.56
CA GLY A 32 2.02 -21.76 -21.71
C GLY A 32 0.96 -21.58 -20.61
N ILE A 33 1.35 -20.98 -19.46
CA ILE A 33 0.49 -20.76 -18.29
C ILE A 33 0.62 -19.31 -17.87
N HIS A 34 -0.52 -18.66 -17.67
CA HIS A 34 -0.61 -17.29 -17.17
C HIS A 34 -1.54 -17.27 -15.96
N GLU A 35 -0.99 -16.93 -14.81
CA GLU A 35 -1.74 -16.85 -13.57
C GLU A 35 -1.69 -15.42 -13.02
N LYS A 36 -2.83 -14.92 -12.56
CA LYS A 36 -2.93 -13.62 -11.90
C LYS A 36 -3.01 -13.83 -10.40
N LEU A 37 -2.01 -13.31 -9.69
CA LEU A 37 -2.02 -13.33 -8.24
C LEU A 37 -2.89 -12.20 -7.70
N GLU A 38 -3.83 -12.55 -6.85
CA GLU A 38 -4.70 -11.60 -6.17
C GLU A 38 -4.19 -11.25 -4.77
N ALA A 39 -4.76 -10.20 -4.17
CA ALA A 39 -4.46 -9.86 -2.80
C ALA A 39 -5.04 -10.94 -1.86
N TYR A 40 -4.29 -11.25 -0.81
CA TYR A 40 -4.74 -12.18 0.22
C TYR A 40 -5.93 -11.63 0.99
N SER A 41 -6.85 -12.50 1.38
CA SER A 41 -7.94 -12.19 2.30
C SER A 41 -7.41 -11.91 3.71
N ILE A 42 -8.22 -11.27 4.54
CA ILE A 42 -7.87 -11.00 5.95
C ILE A 42 -7.52 -12.31 6.68
N ALA A 43 -8.33 -13.35 6.51
CA ALA A 43 -8.11 -14.65 7.16
C ALA A 43 -6.81 -15.33 6.73
N GLU A 44 -6.41 -15.19 5.47
CA GLU A 44 -5.13 -15.71 4.98
C GLU A 44 -3.95 -14.93 5.56
N ILE A 45 -4.07 -13.61 5.65
CA ILE A 45 -3.05 -12.77 6.30
C ILE A 45 -2.93 -13.11 7.79
N GLU A 46 -4.03 -13.34 8.51
CA GLU A 46 -4.00 -13.78 9.91
C GLU A 46 -3.23 -15.10 10.07
N ARG A 47 -3.46 -16.08 9.20
CA ARG A 47 -2.68 -17.35 9.21
C ARG A 47 -1.19 -17.12 8.97
N ILE A 48 -0.85 -16.21 8.04
CA ILE A 48 0.54 -15.84 7.78
C ILE A 48 1.17 -15.17 9.01
N LEU A 49 0.45 -14.26 9.66
CA LEU A 49 0.90 -13.56 10.88
C LEU A 49 1.12 -14.55 12.04
N ALA A 50 0.19 -15.49 12.26
CA ALA A 50 0.33 -16.52 13.27
C ALA A 50 1.61 -17.38 13.07
N ARG A 51 1.86 -17.81 11.83
CA ARG A 51 3.11 -18.52 11.49
C ARG A 51 4.34 -17.65 11.73
N THR A 52 4.30 -16.40 11.28
CA THR A 52 5.45 -15.48 11.40
C THR A 52 5.74 -15.13 12.86
N SER A 53 4.71 -14.96 13.71
CA SER A 53 4.88 -14.68 15.13
C SER A 53 5.62 -15.82 15.84
N THR A 54 5.33 -17.07 15.49
CA THR A 54 6.06 -18.25 15.99
C THR A 54 7.54 -18.20 15.59
N VAL A 55 7.85 -17.88 14.33
CA VAL A 55 9.24 -17.73 13.84
C VAL A 55 9.97 -16.59 14.56
N LEU A 56 9.27 -15.50 14.82
CA LEU A 56 9.80 -14.32 15.53
C LEU A 56 9.86 -14.53 17.06
N ARG A 57 9.35 -15.64 17.58
CA ARG A 57 9.27 -15.98 19.01
C ARG A 57 8.60 -14.88 19.84
N ILE A 58 7.49 -14.33 19.33
CA ILE A 58 6.66 -13.33 20.02
C ILE A 58 5.21 -13.80 20.07
N GLY A 59 4.55 -13.66 21.22
CA GLY A 59 3.12 -13.89 21.32
C GLY A 59 2.35 -12.87 20.45
N LEU A 60 1.27 -13.34 19.84
CA LEU A 60 0.37 -12.48 19.04
C LEU A 60 -1.08 -12.81 19.43
N ALA A 61 -1.75 -11.86 20.07
CA ALA A 61 -3.16 -12.02 20.43
C ALA A 61 -4.06 -11.99 19.19
N PRO A 62 -5.17 -12.75 19.17
CA PRO A 62 -6.05 -12.84 17.97
C PRO A 62 -6.60 -11.50 17.51
N ASP A 63 -6.97 -10.60 18.41
CA ASP A 63 -7.47 -9.26 18.13
C ASP A 63 -6.39 -8.35 17.52
N ALA A 64 -5.15 -8.45 17.99
CA ALA A 64 -4.00 -7.79 17.40
C ALA A 64 -3.70 -8.35 16.00
N ALA A 65 -3.77 -9.68 15.82
CA ALA A 65 -3.58 -10.31 14.51
C ALA A 65 -4.62 -9.81 13.48
N ALA A 66 -5.90 -9.78 13.86
CA ALA A 66 -6.98 -9.26 13.02
C ALA A 66 -6.78 -7.77 12.69
N THR A 67 -6.30 -6.99 13.66
CA THR A 67 -6.02 -5.56 13.46
C THR A 67 -4.87 -5.32 12.48
N VAL A 68 -3.78 -6.12 12.58
CA VAL A 68 -2.67 -6.07 11.62
C VAL A 68 -3.12 -6.55 10.24
N ALA A 69 -3.90 -7.63 10.17
CA ALA A 69 -4.36 -8.20 8.91
C ALA A 69 -5.20 -7.22 8.09
N ARG A 70 -6.13 -6.50 8.71
CA ARG A 70 -6.93 -5.45 8.05
C ARG A 70 -6.06 -4.34 7.45
N ARG A 71 -4.99 -3.94 8.16
CA ARG A 71 -4.09 -2.86 7.73
C ARG A 71 -2.98 -3.32 6.79
N ALA A 72 -2.83 -4.62 6.58
CA ALA A 72 -1.77 -5.22 5.74
C ALA A 72 -2.00 -5.10 4.23
N ARG A 73 -3.09 -4.49 3.81
CA ARG A 73 -3.42 -4.25 2.39
C ARG A 73 -3.46 -5.53 1.55
N GLY A 74 -3.82 -6.68 2.15
CA GLY A 74 -3.82 -8.00 1.48
C GLY A 74 -2.44 -8.46 1.03
N THR A 75 -1.37 -7.93 1.61
CA THR A 75 0.01 -8.20 1.17
C THR A 75 0.84 -8.80 2.30
N PRO A 76 1.32 -10.06 2.18
CA PRO A 76 2.14 -10.72 3.20
C PRO A 76 3.41 -9.96 3.59
N ARG A 77 4.05 -9.29 2.62
CA ARG A 77 5.23 -8.45 2.87
C ARG A 77 4.91 -7.30 3.83
N VAL A 78 3.78 -6.60 3.60
CA VAL A 78 3.31 -5.51 4.46
C VAL A 78 2.96 -6.04 5.84
N ALA A 79 2.19 -7.15 5.92
CA ALA A 79 1.81 -7.80 7.17
C ALA A 79 3.05 -8.14 8.03
N ASN A 80 4.04 -8.79 7.43
CA ASN A 80 5.28 -9.14 8.12
C ASN A 80 6.11 -7.93 8.53
N ARG A 81 6.11 -6.85 7.74
CA ARG A 81 6.76 -5.58 8.10
C ARG A 81 6.09 -4.97 9.32
N LEU A 82 4.76 -4.89 9.32
CA LEU A 82 3.98 -4.38 10.45
C LEU A 82 4.21 -5.22 11.70
N LEU A 83 4.12 -6.55 11.61
CA LEU A 83 4.35 -7.43 12.76
C LEU A 83 5.73 -7.22 13.39
N ARG A 84 6.78 -7.02 12.60
CA ARG A 84 8.12 -6.71 13.14
C ARG A 84 8.12 -5.38 13.91
N ARG A 85 7.45 -4.35 13.39
CA ARG A 85 7.36 -3.05 14.09
C ARG A 85 6.60 -3.17 15.42
N LEU A 86 5.50 -3.93 15.43
CA LEU A 86 4.76 -4.19 16.65
C LEU A 86 5.60 -4.99 17.66
N ARG A 87 6.37 -5.99 17.19
CA ARG A 87 7.32 -6.73 18.04
C ARG A 87 8.36 -5.80 18.65
N ASP A 88 8.95 -4.92 17.85
CA ASP A 88 9.99 -4.00 18.33
C ASP A 88 9.42 -3.10 19.47
N LEU A 89 8.19 -2.61 19.31
CA LEU A 89 7.52 -1.84 20.37
C LEU A 89 7.21 -2.72 21.60
N ALA A 90 6.69 -3.95 21.41
CA ALA A 90 6.42 -4.87 22.50
C ALA A 90 7.69 -5.15 23.33
N GLN A 91 8.83 -5.36 22.66
CA GLN A 91 10.12 -5.55 23.31
C GLN A 91 10.55 -4.32 24.14
N VAL A 92 10.41 -3.12 23.59
CA VAL A 92 10.70 -1.86 24.30
C VAL A 92 9.78 -1.69 25.54
N ARG A 93 8.54 -2.17 25.46
CA ARG A 93 7.56 -2.15 26.55
C ARG A 93 7.70 -3.34 27.53
N GLY A 94 8.66 -4.24 27.30
CA GLY A 94 8.85 -5.44 28.13
C GLY A 94 7.68 -6.44 28.05
N LYS A 95 6.91 -6.42 26.93
CA LYS A 95 5.75 -7.28 26.73
C LYS A 95 6.15 -8.54 25.95
N PRO A 96 5.84 -9.74 26.42
CA PRO A 96 6.11 -11.00 25.70
C PRO A 96 5.09 -11.25 24.56
N THR A 97 3.98 -10.51 24.55
CA THR A 97 2.87 -10.68 23.61
C THR A 97 2.45 -9.34 23.04
N ILE A 98 2.18 -9.33 21.74
CA ILE A 98 1.54 -8.21 21.04
C ILE A 98 0.03 -8.33 21.29
N ASP A 99 -0.48 -7.48 22.15
CA ASP A 99 -1.91 -7.32 22.46
C ASP A 99 -2.52 -6.14 21.70
N ALA A 100 -3.83 -5.90 21.89
CA ALA A 100 -4.54 -4.78 21.25
C ALA A 100 -3.94 -3.42 21.62
N ALA A 101 -3.44 -3.25 22.84
CA ALA A 101 -2.85 -1.98 23.28
C ALA A 101 -1.53 -1.70 22.56
N ILE A 102 -0.64 -2.70 22.44
CA ILE A 102 0.60 -2.60 21.65
C ILE A 102 0.28 -2.34 20.18
N ALA A 103 -0.75 -3.01 19.63
CA ALA A 103 -1.14 -2.78 18.24
C ALA A 103 -1.64 -1.34 18.03
N ALA A 104 -2.52 -0.84 18.89
CA ALA A 104 -3.05 0.53 18.80
C ALA A 104 -1.93 1.57 18.91
N GLU A 105 -1.06 1.49 19.93
CA GLU A 105 0.08 2.39 20.09
C GLU A 105 1.02 2.36 18.89
N SER A 106 1.28 1.16 18.33
CA SER A 106 2.14 1.01 17.15
C SER A 106 1.57 1.69 15.93
N PHE A 107 0.28 1.50 15.64
CA PHE A 107 -0.36 2.10 14.48
C PHE A 107 -0.48 3.62 14.58
N GLU A 108 -0.76 4.14 15.78
CA GLU A 108 -0.72 5.58 16.04
C GLU A 108 0.66 6.16 15.72
N ARG A 109 1.74 5.55 16.24
CA ARG A 109 3.13 5.97 15.98
C ARG A 109 3.53 5.85 14.51
N LEU A 110 3.02 4.85 13.80
CA LEU A 110 3.27 4.65 12.37
C LEU A 110 2.41 5.56 11.48
N GLY A 111 1.42 6.25 12.05
CA GLY A 111 0.47 7.07 11.32
C GLY A 111 -0.41 6.26 10.37
N ILE A 112 -0.69 4.99 10.69
CA ILE A 112 -1.51 4.08 9.88
C ILE A 112 -2.90 3.98 10.50
N ASP A 113 -3.93 4.36 9.73
CA ASP A 113 -5.31 4.35 10.19
C ASP A 113 -5.98 2.96 10.07
N ASP A 114 -7.28 2.90 10.39
CA ASP A 114 -8.06 1.66 10.37
C ASP A 114 -8.22 1.04 8.98
N PHE A 115 -8.08 1.83 7.94
CA PHE A 115 -8.10 1.40 6.54
C PHE A 115 -6.71 1.00 6.02
N GLY A 116 -5.68 1.12 6.85
CA GLY A 116 -4.30 0.91 6.44
C GLY A 116 -3.74 2.04 5.57
N LEU A 117 -4.34 3.24 5.63
CA LEU A 117 -3.83 4.41 4.91
C LEU A 117 -2.65 5.01 5.67
N GLU A 118 -1.58 5.26 4.95
CA GLU A 118 -0.39 5.98 5.40
C GLU A 118 -0.53 7.48 5.06
N GLU A 119 0.41 8.30 5.49
CA GLU A 119 0.40 9.74 5.25
C GLU A 119 0.30 10.09 3.76
N THR A 120 1.07 9.41 2.91
CA THR A 120 1.06 9.67 1.46
C THR A 120 -0.29 9.34 0.82
N ASP A 121 -0.97 8.26 1.26
CA ASP A 121 -2.32 7.94 0.78
C ASP A 121 -3.28 9.09 1.10
N ARG A 122 -3.26 9.60 2.35
CA ARG A 122 -4.10 10.73 2.76
C ARG A 122 -3.77 12.01 2.00
N ARG A 123 -2.50 12.25 1.69
CA ARG A 123 -2.08 13.38 0.84
C ARG A 123 -2.62 13.24 -0.58
N ILE A 124 -2.62 12.04 -1.16
CA ILE A 124 -3.24 11.78 -2.47
C ILE A 124 -4.73 12.13 -2.43
N LEU A 125 -5.46 11.61 -1.44
CA LEU A 125 -6.89 11.89 -1.27
C LEU A 125 -7.15 13.39 -1.06
N GLY A 126 -6.31 14.06 -0.27
CA GLY A 126 -6.39 15.51 -0.04
C GLY A 126 -6.16 16.34 -1.30
N LEU A 127 -5.19 15.96 -2.15
CA LEU A 127 -4.95 16.62 -3.43
C LEU A 127 -6.14 16.46 -4.38
N LEU A 128 -6.69 15.24 -4.48
CA LEU A 128 -7.87 14.96 -5.29
C LEU A 128 -9.12 15.69 -4.78
N HIS A 129 -9.27 15.82 -3.46
CA HIS A 129 -10.39 16.55 -2.85
C HIS A 129 -10.35 18.04 -3.19
N ARG A 130 -9.17 18.65 -3.25
CA ARG A 130 -8.97 20.07 -3.58
C ARG A 130 -8.87 20.37 -5.07
N ALA A 131 -8.90 19.35 -5.91
CA ALA A 131 -8.76 19.53 -7.36
C ALA A 131 -9.95 20.31 -7.93
N LEU A 132 -9.69 21.44 -8.61
CA LEU A 132 -10.70 22.34 -9.19
C LEU A 132 -11.69 21.61 -10.12
N HIS A 133 -11.20 20.64 -10.88
CA HIS A 133 -12.00 19.85 -11.81
C HIS A 133 -12.35 18.45 -11.29
N GLY A 134 -12.12 18.20 -10.00
CA GLY A 134 -12.40 16.91 -9.36
C GLY A 134 -11.50 15.75 -9.78
N SER A 135 -10.52 15.99 -10.68
CA SER A 135 -9.58 14.98 -11.17
C SER A 135 -8.16 15.51 -11.29
N LEU A 136 -7.15 14.62 -11.11
CA LEU A 136 -5.73 14.93 -11.32
C LEU A 136 -5.06 13.81 -12.12
N GLY A 137 -4.20 14.18 -13.06
CA GLY A 137 -3.31 13.26 -13.75
C GLY A 137 -2.22 12.71 -12.83
N VAL A 138 -1.68 11.51 -13.14
CA VAL A 138 -0.60 10.90 -12.34
C VAL A 138 0.63 11.80 -12.25
N LYS A 139 1.01 12.47 -13.32
CA LYS A 139 2.13 13.43 -13.34
C LYS A 139 1.96 14.56 -12.34
N THR A 140 0.75 15.10 -12.26
CA THR A 140 0.42 16.18 -11.32
C THR A 140 0.47 15.68 -9.87
N LEU A 141 -0.07 14.47 -9.62
CA LEU A 141 0.03 13.84 -8.29
C LEU A 141 1.49 13.60 -7.90
N ALA A 142 2.28 13.00 -8.78
CA ALA A 142 3.69 12.70 -8.58
C ALA A 142 4.50 13.97 -8.24
N ALA A 143 4.32 15.04 -9.03
CA ALA A 143 4.98 16.33 -8.79
C ALA A 143 4.61 16.95 -7.44
N ASN A 144 3.33 16.90 -7.04
CA ASN A 144 2.88 17.46 -5.75
C ASN A 144 3.33 16.64 -4.53
N LEU A 145 3.56 15.35 -4.71
CA LEU A 145 3.96 14.43 -3.64
C LEU A 145 5.49 14.30 -3.54
N GLY A 146 6.22 14.69 -4.58
CA GLY A 146 7.66 14.42 -4.69
C GLY A 146 7.98 12.94 -4.95
N GLU A 147 7.07 12.21 -5.60
CA GLU A 147 7.18 10.79 -5.88
C GLU A 147 7.30 10.54 -7.38
N ALA A 148 7.80 9.35 -7.78
CA ALA A 148 7.76 8.92 -9.17
C ALA A 148 6.34 8.49 -9.57
N GLU A 149 5.97 8.69 -10.86
CA GLU A 149 4.67 8.24 -11.39
C GLU A 149 4.43 6.75 -11.17
N ASP A 150 5.46 5.93 -11.45
CA ASP A 150 5.44 4.49 -11.22
C ASP A 150 5.16 4.13 -9.75
N THR A 151 5.70 4.90 -8.79
CA THR A 151 5.45 4.70 -7.35
C THR A 151 3.98 4.95 -7.02
N ILE A 152 3.39 6.02 -7.57
CA ILE A 152 1.95 6.29 -7.39
C ILE A 152 1.14 5.10 -7.92
N GLU A 153 1.42 4.65 -9.14
CA GLU A 153 0.64 3.61 -9.83
C GLU A 153 0.81 2.21 -9.24
N GLU A 154 1.99 1.88 -8.72
CA GLU A 154 2.31 0.52 -8.27
C GLU A 154 2.18 0.32 -6.75
N VAL A 155 2.37 1.38 -5.96
CA VAL A 155 2.38 1.27 -4.50
C VAL A 155 1.09 1.79 -3.88
N TYR A 156 0.65 3.00 -4.26
CA TYR A 156 -0.48 3.67 -3.60
C TYR A 156 -1.84 3.37 -4.25
N GLU A 157 -1.95 3.54 -5.56
CA GLU A 157 -3.22 3.36 -6.28
C GLU A 157 -3.89 1.99 -6.09
N PRO A 158 -3.17 0.86 -6.11
CA PRO A 158 -3.82 -0.44 -6.00
C PRO A 158 -4.62 -0.62 -4.71
N HIS A 159 -4.14 -0.02 -3.61
CA HIS A 159 -4.85 -0.06 -2.34
C HIS A 159 -6.05 0.90 -2.34
N LEU A 160 -5.87 2.13 -2.78
CA LEU A 160 -6.92 3.13 -2.86
C LEU A 160 -8.07 2.72 -3.80
N LEU A 161 -7.74 2.07 -4.93
CA LEU A 161 -8.72 1.51 -5.87
C LEU A 161 -9.50 0.36 -5.26
N ARG A 162 -8.83 -0.55 -4.53
CA ARG A 162 -9.47 -1.70 -3.86
C ARG A 162 -10.42 -1.27 -2.75
N LEU A 163 -10.08 -0.20 -2.04
CA LEU A 163 -10.94 0.42 -1.04
C LEU A 163 -12.05 1.29 -1.66
N GLU A 164 -12.10 1.36 -2.99
CA GLU A 164 -13.04 2.22 -3.73
C GLU A 164 -12.98 3.69 -3.30
N LEU A 165 -11.81 4.17 -2.85
CA LEU A 165 -11.62 5.56 -2.48
C LEU A 165 -11.38 6.44 -3.70
N ILE A 166 -10.72 5.90 -4.72
CA ILE A 166 -10.45 6.59 -5.99
C ILE A 166 -10.94 5.77 -7.18
N ARG A 167 -11.08 6.43 -8.33
CA ARG A 167 -11.36 5.82 -9.64
C ARG A 167 -10.40 6.38 -10.69
N LYS A 168 -10.04 5.53 -11.68
CA LYS A 168 -9.29 5.96 -12.87
C LYS A 168 -10.27 6.37 -13.94
N THR A 169 -10.06 7.53 -14.52
CA THR A 169 -10.86 8.08 -15.62
C THR A 169 -9.93 8.56 -16.75
N PRO A 170 -10.44 8.82 -17.96
CA PRO A 170 -9.65 9.40 -19.03
C PRO A 170 -9.01 10.76 -18.68
N ARG A 171 -9.59 11.50 -17.71
CA ARG A 171 -9.07 12.79 -17.22
C ARG A 171 -8.03 12.64 -16.13
N GLY A 172 -7.87 11.44 -15.57
CA GLY A 172 -6.95 11.18 -14.46
C GLY A 172 -7.58 10.36 -13.34
N ARG A 173 -7.22 10.69 -12.09
CA ARG A 173 -7.74 10.05 -10.87
C ARG A 173 -8.77 10.98 -10.23
N GLU A 174 -9.85 10.38 -9.74
CA GLU A 174 -10.95 11.08 -9.06
C GLU A 174 -11.30 10.37 -7.76
N LEU A 175 -11.77 11.13 -6.77
CA LEU A 175 -12.38 10.53 -5.59
C LEU A 175 -13.70 9.84 -5.97
N SER A 176 -13.98 8.70 -5.36
CA SER A 176 -15.33 8.13 -5.40
C SER A 176 -16.32 9.04 -4.64
N GLU A 177 -17.60 8.88 -4.90
CA GLU A 177 -18.62 9.68 -4.23
C GLU A 177 -18.65 9.46 -2.71
N SER A 178 -18.46 8.20 -2.28
CA SER A 178 -18.36 7.85 -0.86
C SER A 178 -17.13 8.48 -0.21
N CYS A 179 -15.98 8.44 -0.89
CA CYS A 179 -14.76 9.06 -0.40
C CYS A 179 -14.86 10.59 -0.35
N ARG A 180 -15.51 11.22 -1.31
CA ARG A 180 -15.76 12.66 -1.31
C ARG A 180 -16.51 13.12 -0.06
N ARG A 181 -17.60 12.41 0.30
CA ARG A 181 -18.37 12.65 1.52
C ARG A 181 -17.53 12.43 2.78
N TRP A 182 -16.73 11.37 2.80
CA TRP A 182 -15.82 11.10 3.92
C TRP A 182 -14.75 12.20 4.06
N CYS A 183 -14.16 12.69 2.96
CA CYS A 183 -13.19 13.77 2.95
C CYS A 183 -13.77 15.07 3.51
N LEU A 184 -15.02 15.41 3.15
CA LEU A 184 -15.71 16.57 3.70
C LEU A 184 -15.88 16.49 5.22
N ALA A 185 -16.24 15.30 5.73
CA ALA A 185 -16.41 15.07 7.16
C ALA A 185 -15.06 15.04 7.93
N ASN A 186 -13.96 14.69 7.27
CA ASN A 186 -12.64 14.47 7.88
C ASN A 186 -11.55 15.39 7.31
N ALA A 187 -11.90 16.60 6.90
CA ALA A 187 -10.98 17.53 6.23
C ALA A 187 -9.67 17.78 7.01
N LYS A 188 -9.71 17.80 8.35
CA LYS A 188 -8.53 17.95 9.22
C LYS A 188 -7.56 16.75 9.14
N ALA A 189 -8.05 15.53 8.86
CA ALA A 189 -7.25 14.32 8.78
C ALA A 189 -6.50 14.18 7.44
N LEU A 190 -6.86 14.97 6.43
CA LEU A 190 -6.29 14.92 5.07
C LEU A 190 -4.97 15.71 4.91
N GLY A 191 -4.52 16.37 5.99
CA GLY A 191 -3.27 17.14 6.01
C GLY A 191 -3.32 18.43 5.19
N ASP A 192 -2.65 19.47 5.67
CA ASP A 192 -2.39 20.67 4.86
C ASP A 192 -1.35 20.38 3.77
N PRO A 193 -1.47 21.00 2.58
CA PRO A 193 -0.47 20.86 1.53
C PRO A 193 0.89 21.37 2.05
N PRO A 194 2.00 20.72 1.66
CA PRO A 194 3.32 21.26 1.92
C PRO A 194 3.43 22.61 1.21
N GLY A 195 3.53 23.70 1.96
CA GLY A 195 3.67 25.05 1.42
C GLY A 195 2.91 26.15 2.14
N ARG A 196 1.94 25.84 3.01
CA ARG A 196 1.25 26.90 3.80
C ARG A 196 1.86 27.18 5.16
N ALA A 197 2.73 26.33 5.69
CA ALA A 197 3.37 26.54 6.98
C ALA A 197 4.48 27.61 6.96
N ALA A 198 4.96 28.03 5.78
CA ALA A 198 6.04 29.03 5.66
C ALA A 198 5.54 30.48 5.42
N ALA A 199 4.25 30.69 5.21
CA ALA A 199 3.72 32.02 4.85
C ALA A 199 3.10 32.80 6.03
N VAL A 200 3.07 32.28 7.25
CA VAL A 200 2.42 32.92 8.42
C VAL A 200 3.39 33.42 9.47
N GLN A 201 4.71 33.28 9.27
CA GLN A 201 5.72 33.86 10.20
C GLN A 201 6.52 35.03 9.60
N GLY A 202 5.88 35.87 8.80
CA GLY A 202 6.52 37.06 8.23
C GLY A 202 5.50 38.19 8.04
N SER A 203 4.97 38.73 9.12
CA SER A 203 4.35 40.09 9.16
C SER A 203 4.40 40.60 10.58
#